data_8fb3ec9dcc67f69710ca04e0fc66b4ac
#
_entry.id   8fb3ec9dcc67f69710ca04e0fc66b4ac
#
_cell.length_a   1.000
_cell.length_b   1.000
_cell.length_c   1.000
_cell.angle_alpha   90.00
_cell.angle_beta   90.00
_cell.angle_gamma   90.00
#
_symmetry.space_group_name_H-M   'P 1'
#
loop_
_entity.id
_entity.type
_entity.pdbx_description
1 polymer ?
#
loop_
_entity_poly.entity_id
_entity_poly.type
_entity_poly.pdbx_seq_one_letter_code
_entity_poly.pdbx_strand_id
1 'polypeptide(L)'
;MNRKADKKSGAESARANDTKEPRKRGIDSTDSRIIAILQKEGRASNTDIARELDISEATVRGRIKRLIDEEYIQIVAVANPFSTGFEIAGDLYINVEMKKVEPVLKELKKMKELWYIVMTTGETNINAEFIVRSLDEPHDLVYNR
;
A
#
# COMPACT_ATOMS: atom_id res chain seq x y z
N MET A 1 18.76 -62.56 28.49
CA MET A 1 18.58 -61.54 29.55
C MET A 1 18.60 -60.18 28.88
N ASN A 2 17.49 -59.69 28.47
CA ASN A 2 16.53 -58.78 29.07
C ASN A 2 17.09 -57.39 29.38
N ARG A 3 16.75 -56.37 28.61
CA ARG A 3 15.96 -55.24 29.03
C ARG A 3 15.67 -54.26 27.91
N LYS A 4 14.37 -54.11 27.64
CA LYS A 4 13.75 -52.98 26.96
C LYS A 4 14.02 -51.68 27.71
N ALA A 5 14.18 -50.57 26.98
CA ALA A 5 13.92 -49.25 27.47
C ALA A 5 13.21 -48.45 26.35
N ASP A 6 11.94 -48.17 26.58
CA ASP A 6 11.10 -47.25 25.85
C ASP A 6 11.66 -45.82 25.95
N LYS A 7 11.70 -45.14 24.82
CA LYS A 7 11.69 -43.66 24.79
C LYS A 7 10.60 -43.20 23.88
N LYS A 8 9.45 -42.87 24.46
CA LYS A 8 8.46 -41.96 23.89
C LYS A 8 9.08 -40.57 23.91
N SER A 9 9.31 -40.00 22.76
CA SER A 9 9.54 -38.58 22.55
C SER A 9 8.30 -38.04 21.87
N GLY A 10 7.51 -37.26 22.64
CA GLY A 10 6.34 -36.58 22.15
C GLY A 10 6.74 -35.46 21.18
N ALA A 11 6.36 -35.64 19.91
CA ALA A 11 6.36 -34.56 18.94
C ALA A 11 5.12 -33.69 19.22
N GLU A 12 5.30 -32.61 19.96
CA GLU A 12 4.31 -31.57 20.13
C GLU A 12 4.26 -30.75 18.84
N SER A 13 3.30 -31.12 17.99
CA SER A 13 2.98 -30.43 16.76
C SER A 13 2.54 -29.01 17.07
N ALA A 14 3.41 -28.05 16.83
CA ALA A 14 3.04 -26.63 16.77
C ALA A 14 1.97 -26.46 15.67
N ARG A 15 0.72 -26.32 16.08
CA ARG A 15 -0.37 -25.91 15.22
C ARG A 15 -0.09 -24.47 14.76
N ALA A 16 0.49 -24.34 13.57
CA ALA A 16 0.49 -23.08 12.84
C ALA A 16 -0.96 -22.63 12.69
N ASN A 17 -1.26 -21.49 13.24
CA ASN A 17 -2.56 -20.83 13.14
C ASN A 17 -2.70 -20.34 11.70
N ASP A 18 -3.22 -21.20 10.81
CA ASP A 18 -3.52 -20.89 9.41
C ASP A 18 -4.79 -20.03 9.39
N THR A 19 -4.64 -18.74 9.75
CA THR A 19 -5.64 -17.72 9.44
C THR A 19 -5.56 -17.46 7.96
N LYS A 20 -6.23 -18.34 7.18
CA LYS A 20 -6.50 -18.14 5.77
C LYS A 20 -7.26 -16.84 5.61
N GLU A 21 -6.56 -15.75 5.29
CA GLU A 21 -7.21 -14.56 4.76
C GLU A 21 -8.11 -14.98 3.58
N PRO A 22 -9.35 -14.48 3.50
CA PRO A 22 -10.23 -14.80 2.40
C PRO A 22 -9.53 -14.41 1.10
N ARG A 23 -9.32 -15.40 0.21
CA ARG A 23 -8.67 -15.16 -1.08
C ARG A 23 -9.45 -14.10 -1.82
N LYS A 24 -8.87 -12.92 -2.02
CA LYS A 24 -9.46 -11.84 -2.82
C LYS A 24 -9.81 -12.40 -4.20
N ARG A 25 -11.03 -12.14 -4.66
CA ARG A 25 -11.44 -12.48 -6.02
C ARG A 25 -10.63 -11.62 -6.99
N GLY A 26 -9.89 -12.26 -7.89
CA GLY A 26 -9.07 -11.55 -8.86
C GLY A 26 -9.87 -10.53 -9.72
N ILE A 27 -9.16 -9.63 -10.37
CA ILE A 27 -9.70 -8.65 -11.30
C ILE A 27 -10.08 -9.36 -12.62
N ASP A 28 -11.30 -9.20 -13.09
CA ASP A 28 -11.75 -9.68 -14.41
C ASP A 28 -11.64 -8.57 -15.48
N SER A 29 -11.96 -8.91 -16.72
CA SER A 29 -11.89 -7.96 -17.87
C SER A 29 -12.81 -6.76 -17.70
N THR A 30 -13.99 -6.94 -17.12
CA THR A 30 -14.92 -5.84 -16.85
C THR A 30 -14.38 -4.92 -15.76
N ASP A 31 -13.79 -5.48 -14.69
CA ASP A 31 -13.13 -4.70 -13.66
C ASP A 31 -11.98 -3.87 -14.24
N SER A 32 -11.15 -4.47 -15.11
CA SER A 32 -10.05 -3.77 -15.78
C SER A 32 -10.54 -2.59 -16.64
N ARG A 33 -11.67 -2.76 -17.33
CA ARG A 33 -12.29 -1.68 -18.13
C ARG A 33 -12.84 -0.56 -17.24
N ILE A 34 -13.49 -0.89 -16.12
CA ILE A 34 -13.96 0.09 -15.14
C ILE A 34 -12.76 0.89 -14.57
N ILE A 35 -11.70 0.21 -14.20
CA ILE A 35 -10.46 0.86 -13.69
C ILE A 35 -9.90 1.83 -14.74
N ALA A 36 -9.80 1.41 -16.01
CA ALA A 36 -9.28 2.24 -17.09
C ALA A 36 -10.10 3.52 -17.32
N ILE A 37 -11.44 3.43 -17.20
CA ILE A 37 -12.31 4.60 -17.29
C ILE A 37 -12.07 5.54 -16.11
N LEU A 38 -12.02 5.01 -14.89
CA LEU A 38 -11.80 5.81 -13.67
C LEU A 38 -10.40 6.43 -13.62
N GLN A 39 -9.37 5.78 -14.17
CA GLN A 39 -8.03 6.34 -14.30
C GLN A 39 -8.00 7.55 -15.24
N LYS A 40 -8.81 7.54 -16.30
CA LYS A 40 -8.92 8.63 -17.24
C LYS A 40 -9.82 9.76 -16.73
N GLU A 41 -10.92 9.40 -16.09
CA GLU A 41 -11.92 10.33 -15.57
C GLU A 41 -12.41 9.82 -14.19
N GLY A 42 -11.73 10.24 -13.14
CA GLY A 42 -12.02 9.80 -11.74
C GLY A 42 -13.40 10.25 -11.22
N ARG A 43 -14.11 11.12 -11.97
CA ARG A 43 -15.46 11.60 -11.65
C ARG A 43 -16.53 11.00 -12.58
N ALA A 44 -16.19 10.03 -13.43
CA ALA A 44 -17.14 9.34 -14.28
C ALA A 44 -18.30 8.78 -13.46
N SER A 45 -19.53 9.05 -13.89
CA SER A 45 -20.71 8.54 -13.18
C SER A 45 -20.90 7.03 -13.42
N ASN A 46 -21.51 6.33 -12.46
CA ASN A 46 -21.86 4.91 -12.67
C ASN A 46 -22.73 4.71 -13.91
N THR A 47 -23.60 5.66 -14.24
CA THR A 47 -24.46 5.64 -15.42
C THR A 47 -23.65 5.74 -16.72
N ASP A 48 -22.65 6.62 -16.77
CA ASP A 48 -21.80 6.76 -17.97
C ASP A 48 -20.93 5.53 -18.17
N ILE A 49 -20.33 5.00 -17.10
CA ILE A 49 -19.57 3.75 -17.14
C ILE A 49 -20.46 2.59 -17.60
N ALA A 50 -21.68 2.49 -17.06
CA ALA A 50 -22.64 1.45 -17.43
C ALA A 50 -22.99 1.51 -18.94
N ARG A 51 -23.20 2.71 -19.46
CA ARG A 51 -23.48 2.93 -20.91
C ARG A 51 -22.28 2.54 -21.77
N GLU A 52 -21.08 2.93 -21.39
CA GLU A 52 -19.85 2.63 -22.15
C GLU A 52 -19.54 1.12 -22.16
N LEU A 53 -19.84 0.41 -21.06
CA LEU A 53 -19.54 -1.01 -20.91
C LEU A 53 -20.69 -1.93 -21.32
N ASP A 54 -21.86 -1.39 -21.65
CA ASP A 54 -23.11 -2.12 -21.93
C ASP A 54 -23.51 -3.09 -20.79
N ILE A 55 -23.51 -2.57 -19.56
CA ILE A 55 -23.91 -3.29 -18.33
C ILE A 55 -24.83 -2.43 -17.47
N SER A 56 -25.48 -3.01 -16.46
CA SER A 56 -26.34 -2.23 -15.59
C SER A 56 -25.55 -1.32 -14.62
N GLU A 57 -26.11 -0.15 -14.27
CA GLU A 57 -25.54 0.75 -13.26
C GLU A 57 -25.34 0.06 -11.92
N ALA A 58 -26.26 -0.81 -11.53
CA ALA A 58 -26.16 -1.59 -10.30
C ALA A 58 -24.92 -2.51 -10.32
N THR A 59 -24.62 -3.10 -11.49
CA THR A 59 -23.40 -3.92 -11.68
C THR A 59 -22.15 -3.07 -11.54
N VAL A 60 -22.09 -1.89 -12.16
CA VAL A 60 -20.95 -0.97 -12.04
C VAL A 60 -20.73 -0.58 -10.59
N ARG A 61 -21.79 -0.14 -9.89
CA ARG A 61 -21.72 0.26 -8.49
C ARG A 61 -21.19 -0.86 -7.59
N GLY A 62 -21.70 -2.08 -7.78
CA GLY A 62 -21.26 -3.25 -7.01
C GLY A 62 -19.78 -3.59 -7.25
N ARG A 63 -19.33 -3.48 -8.50
CA ARG A 63 -17.94 -3.74 -8.87
C ARG A 63 -16.98 -2.69 -8.31
N ILE A 64 -17.30 -1.39 -8.47
CA ILE A 64 -16.49 -0.29 -7.90
C ILE A 64 -16.39 -0.43 -6.38
N LYS A 65 -17.53 -0.70 -5.72
CA LYS A 65 -17.52 -0.92 -4.27
C LYS A 65 -16.58 -2.06 -3.89
N ARG A 66 -16.67 -3.20 -4.55
CA ARG A 66 -15.80 -4.35 -4.30
C ARG A 66 -14.32 -4.01 -4.54
N LEU A 67 -14.01 -3.33 -5.65
CA LEU A 67 -12.64 -2.93 -5.98
C LEU A 67 -12.02 -2.02 -4.91
N ILE A 68 -12.82 -1.15 -4.30
CA ILE A 68 -12.41 -0.29 -3.19
C ILE A 68 -12.27 -1.10 -1.89
N ASP A 69 -13.29 -1.90 -1.54
CA ASP A 69 -13.33 -2.68 -0.30
C ASP A 69 -12.19 -3.72 -0.25
N GLU A 70 -11.82 -4.29 -1.41
CA GLU A 70 -10.71 -5.24 -1.55
C GLU A 70 -9.36 -4.55 -1.82
N GLU A 71 -9.30 -3.22 -1.75
CA GLU A 71 -8.07 -2.40 -1.91
C GLU A 71 -7.39 -2.55 -3.28
N TYR A 72 -8.13 -2.87 -4.35
CA TYR A 72 -7.59 -2.85 -5.71
C TYR A 72 -7.44 -1.43 -6.27
N ILE A 73 -8.32 -0.51 -5.86
CA ILE A 73 -8.30 0.90 -6.27
C ILE A 73 -8.62 1.82 -5.09
N GLN A 74 -8.19 3.06 -5.22
CA GLN A 74 -8.65 4.19 -4.42
C GLN A 74 -9.07 5.33 -5.35
N ILE A 75 -10.14 6.02 -5.01
CA ILE A 75 -10.57 7.23 -5.72
C ILE A 75 -10.19 8.42 -4.85
N VAL A 76 -9.21 9.19 -5.30
CA VAL A 76 -8.64 10.31 -4.55
C VAL A 76 -8.59 11.57 -5.41
N ALA A 77 -8.66 12.73 -4.76
CA ALA A 77 -8.32 13.99 -5.39
C ALA A 77 -6.82 14.24 -5.25
N VAL A 78 -6.13 14.45 -6.36
CA VAL A 78 -4.72 14.85 -6.36
C VAL A 78 -4.67 16.38 -6.44
N ALA A 79 -4.26 17.03 -5.35
CA ALA A 79 -4.03 18.47 -5.32
C ALA A 79 -2.64 18.78 -5.92
N ASN A 80 -2.52 19.94 -6.59
CA ASN A 80 -1.19 20.46 -6.91
C ASN A 80 -0.59 21.07 -5.63
N PRO A 81 0.45 20.48 -5.06
CA PRO A 81 0.99 20.91 -3.79
C PRO A 81 1.52 22.34 -3.83
N PHE A 82 2.18 22.74 -4.93
CA PHE A 82 2.70 24.09 -5.10
C PHE A 82 1.58 25.16 -5.14
N SER A 83 0.40 24.77 -5.66
CA SER A 83 -0.78 25.66 -5.62
C SER A 83 -1.47 25.70 -4.25
N THR A 84 -1.12 24.82 -3.34
CA THR A 84 -1.68 24.72 -1.98
C THR A 84 -0.71 25.19 -0.89
N GLY A 85 0.38 25.88 -1.27
CA GLY A 85 1.31 26.52 -0.36
C GLY A 85 2.46 25.63 0.13
N PHE A 86 2.72 24.54 -0.57
CA PHE A 86 3.99 23.82 -0.45
C PHE A 86 4.98 24.38 -1.47
N GLU A 87 6.25 24.50 -1.10
CA GLU A 87 7.27 25.14 -1.93
C GLU A 87 8.36 24.17 -2.36
N ILE A 88 8.58 23.11 -1.58
CA ILE A 88 9.72 22.20 -1.74
C ILE A 88 9.25 20.77 -1.73
N ALA A 89 9.68 20.04 -2.75
CA ALA A 89 9.58 18.58 -2.81
C ALA A 89 11.00 17.99 -2.96
N GLY A 90 11.25 16.84 -2.39
CA GLY A 90 12.54 16.18 -2.50
C GLY A 90 12.48 14.71 -2.11
N ASP A 91 13.62 14.05 -2.26
CA ASP A 91 13.81 12.64 -1.99
C ASP A 91 14.75 12.41 -0.83
N LEU A 92 14.43 11.44 -0.01
CA LEU A 92 15.31 10.88 1.02
C LEU A 92 15.76 9.48 0.58
N TYR A 93 17.03 9.32 0.39
CA TYR A 93 17.67 8.05 0.09
C TYR A 93 18.32 7.51 1.36
N ILE A 94 17.72 6.46 1.93
CA ILE A 94 18.08 5.95 3.24
C ILE A 94 18.69 4.55 3.08
N ASN A 95 19.83 4.33 3.72
CA ASN A 95 20.47 3.02 3.80
C ASN A 95 20.61 2.60 5.24
N VAL A 96 19.94 1.50 5.62
CA VAL A 96 19.98 0.92 6.96
C VAL A 96 20.28 -0.57 6.89
N GLU A 97 20.78 -1.12 7.99
CA GLU A 97 20.93 -2.57 8.11
C GLU A 97 19.57 -3.26 7.92
N MET A 98 19.55 -4.36 7.19
CA MET A 98 18.29 -5.09 6.87
C MET A 98 17.41 -5.36 8.09
N LYS A 99 18.01 -5.70 9.24
CA LYS A 99 17.29 -5.93 10.50
C LYS A 99 16.59 -4.68 11.07
N LYS A 100 16.99 -3.47 10.62
CA LYS A 100 16.43 -2.19 11.06
C LYS A 100 15.43 -1.60 10.07
N VAL A 101 15.26 -2.19 8.89
CA VAL A 101 14.37 -1.66 7.84
C VAL A 101 12.94 -1.51 8.36
N GLU A 102 12.38 -2.55 8.97
CA GLU A 102 11.00 -2.51 9.45
C GLU A 102 10.76 -1.52 10.59
N PRO A 103 11.60 -1.46 11.65
CA PRO A 103 11.52 -0.38 12.63
C PRO A 103 11.59 1.02 12.02
N VAL A 104 12.52 1.27 11.08
CA VAL A 104 12.67 2.56 10.42
C VAL A 104 11.43 2.90 9.58
N LEU A 105 10.92 1.97 8.78
CA LEU A 105 9.68 2.18 8.03
C LEU A 105 8.49 2.54 8.93
N LYS A 106 8.42 1.94 10.12
CA LYS A 106 7.37 2.26 11.09
C LYS A 106 7.46 3.70 11.60
N GLU A 107 8.66 4.22 11.79
CA GLU A 107 8.85 5.63 12.20
C GLU A 107 8.59 6.59 11.02
N LEU A 108 9.13 6.28 9.83
CA LEU A 108 8.90 7.10 8.63
C LEU A 108 7.40 7.25 8.31
N LYS A 109 6.61 6.19 8.45
CA LYS A 109 5.15 6.24 8.22
C LYS A 109 4.38 7.16 9.17
N LYS A 110 4.98 7.62 10.26
CA LYS A 110 4.37 8.58 11.19
C LYS A 110 4.61 10.04 10.76
N MET A 111 5.56 10.26 9.87
CA MET A 111 5.94 11.59 9.40
C MET A 111 4.93 12.07 8.37
N LYS A 112 4.27 13.19 8.62
CA LYS A 112 3.22 13.75 7.76
C LYS A 112 3.78 14.41 6.51
N GLU A 113 5.02 14.77 6.55
CA GLU A 113 5.78 15.37 5.47
C GLU A 113 6.11 14.37 4.36
N LEU A 114 6.12 13.06 4.69
CA LEU A 114 6.38 11.99 3.74
C LEU A 114 5.06 11.51 3.14
N TRP A 115 4.92 11.65 1.85
CA TRP A 115 3.72 11.22 1.12
C TRP A 115 3.91 9.90 0.36
N TYR A 116 5.15 9.50 0.12
CA TYR A 116 5.49 8.26 -0.53
C TYR A 116 6.71 7.60 0.13
N ILE A 117 6.65 6.31 0.38
CA ILE A 117 7.74 5.52 0.95
C ILE A 117 7.78 4.18 0.24
N VAL A 118 8.94 3.80 -0.29
CA VAL A 118 9.14 2.53 -1.00
C VAL A 118 10.44 1.85 -0.56
N MET A 119 10.42 0.53 -0.52
CA MET A 119 11.64 -0.27 -0.40
C MET A 119 12.29 -0.42 -1.77
N THR A 120 13.59 -0.22 -1.83
CA THR A 120 14.40 -0.30 -3.04
C THR A 120 15.50 -1.33 -2.89
N THR A 121 16.13 -1.67 -4.01
CA THR A 121 17.35 -2.49 -4.07
C THR A 121 18.47 -1.66 -4.68
N GLY A 122 19.72 -1.83 -4.21
CA GLY A 122 20.88 -1.09 -4.69
C GLY A 122 21.65 -0.45 -3.54
N GLU A 123 22.14 0.75 -3.75
CA GLU A 123 22.93 1.50 -2.76
C GLU A 123 22.10 1.92 -1.54
N THR A 124 20.79 2.11 -1.73
CA THR A 124 19.84 2.44 -0.68
C THR A 124 18.75 1.40 -0.63
N ASN A 125 18.18 1.17 0.54
CA ASN A 125 17.11 0.18 0.72
C ASN A 125 15.74 0.78 1.08
N ILE A 126 15.68 2.09 1.33
CA ILE A 126 14.45 2.86 1.48
C ILE A 126 14.59 4.15 0.69
N ASN A 127 13.57 4.47 -0.10
CA ASN A 127 13.40 5.78 -0.70
C ASN A 127 12.08 6.38 -0.18
N ALA A 128 12.10 7.66 0.20
CA ALA A 128 10.92 8.37 0.64
C ALA A 128 10.88 9.76 0.00
N GLU A 129 9.70 10.17 -0.46
CA GLU A 129 9.48 11.48 -1.02
C GLU A 129 8.79 12.38 0.01
N PHE A 130 9.30 13.59 0.18
CA PHE A 130 8.72 14.58 1.08
C PHE A 130 8.23 15.81 0.34
N ILE A 131 7.28 16.51 0.97
CA ILE A 131 6.83 17.80 0.53
C ILE A 131 6.61 18.70 1.74
N VAL A 132 7.17 19.92 1.70
CA VAL A 132 7.20 20.85 2.81
C VAL A 132 6.94 22.30 2.36
N ARG A 133 6.66 23.18 3.32
CA ARG A 133 6.28 24.56 3.06
C ARG A 133 7.46 25.54 3.08
N SER A 134 8.57 25.18 3.70
CA SER A 134 9.75 26.04 3.84
C SER A 134 11.05 25.25 3.75
N LEU A 135 12.17 25.95 3.53
CA LEU A 135 13.51 25.35 3.48
C LEU A 135 14.02 24.87 4.86
N ASP A 136 13.44 25.35 5.95
CA ASP A 136 13.87 24.95 7.29
C ASP A 136 13.34 23.55 7.67
N GLU A 137 12.16 23.18 7.17
CA GLU A 137 11.52 21.89 7.48
C GLU A 137 12.34 20.66 7.03
N PRO A 138 12.99 20.61 5.83
CA PRO A 138 13.82 19.48 5.45
C PRO A 138 15.03 19.26 6.36
N HIS A 139 15.61 20.34 6.88
CA HIS A 139 16.72 20.23 7.82
C HIS A 139 16.25 19.55 9.13
N ASP A 140 15.10 19.96 9.65
CA ASP A 140 14.53 19.37 10.85
C ASP A 140 14.15 17.88 10.62
N LEU A 141 13.64 17.58 9.42
CA LEU A 141 13.27 16.20 9.03
C LEU A 141 14.49 15.26 9.05
N VAL A 142 15.66 15.74 8.60
CA VAL A 142 16.86 14.91 8.42
C VAL A 142 17.74 14.86 9.67
N TYR A 143 17.84 15.97 10.42
CA TYR A 143 18.84 16.11 11.49
C TYR A 143 18.28 16.15 12.91
N ASN A 144 16.99 16.41 13.09
CA ASN A 144 16.40 16.65 14.40
C ASN A 144 15.32 15.62 14.81
N ARG A 145 15.14 14.53 14.04
CA ARG A 145 14.15 13.47 14.35
C ARG A 145 14.70 12.06 14.42
#